data_c7f6979ea9aaf97b3afb35cd0d01403d
#
_entry.id   c7f6979ea9aaf97b3afb35cd0d01403d
#
_cell.length_a   1.000
_cell.length_b   1.000
_cell.length_c   1.000
_cell.angle_alpha   90.00
_cell.angle_beta   90.00
_cell.angle_gamma   90.00
#
_symmetry.space_group_name_H-M   'P 1'
#
loop_
_entity.id
_entity.type
_entity.pdbx_description
1 polymer ?
#
loop_
_entity_poly.entity_id
_entity_poly.type
_entity_poly.pdbx_seq_one_letter_code
_entity_poly.pdbx_strand_id
1 'polypeptide(L)'
;KERAKAGLSSVQLGDSSHNAAAAERAEELATTYSYVRPNGQRDFTVFAENGIQDVSVGENYLAGVSTPDAAMEQWMNLDFARERILNADATTVSVGHYEGGAYGNYWVLIFSYPENSHMDNFRQEVLDLVNAERTKRGLTPLVMGDANLTAAAQKRAEEIATVNSHTRPDGTKCFTVLNEYGVSDAPTGENAAWGSVSPEEVVEAWMNSDGHRANILNPDARKMGVGYYYNSSSTWGHQWIQIFTK
;
A
#
# COMPACT_ATOMS: atom_id res chain seq x y z
N LYS A 1 -8.23 -22.51 -4.51
CA LYS A 1 -7.63 -23.47 -5.48
C LYS A 1 -6.42 -22.82 -6.17
N GLU A 2 -6.53 -21.62 -6.79
CA GLU A 2 -5.43 -21.01 -7.57
C GLU A 2 -4.22 -20.68 -6.72
N ARG A 3 -4.41 -20.11 -5.54
CA ARG A 3 -3.32 -19.83 -4.59
C ARG A 3 -2.57 -21.10 -4.18
N ALA A 4 -3.29 -22.20 -3.93
CA ALA A 4 -2.64 -23.50 -3.59
C ALA A 4 -1.79 -24.04 -4.74
N LYS A 5 -2.17 -23.85 -6.01
CA LYS A 5 -1.35 -24.20 -7.18
C LYS A 5 -0.05 -23.40 -7.23
N ALA A 6 -0.07 -22.17 -6.74
CA ALA A 6 1.09 -21.29 -6.63
C ALA A 6 1.90 -21.46 -5.33
N GLY A 7 1.55 -22.44 -4.47
CA GLY A 7 2.24 -22.68 -3.20
C GLY A 7 1.92 -21.66 -2.11
N LEU A 8 0.87 -20.86 -2.29
CA LEU A 8 0.47 -19.80 -1.35
C LEU A 8 -0.60 -20.30 -0.37
N SER A 9 -0.61 -19.73 0.83
CA SER A 9 -1.66 -19.94 1.83
C SER A 9 -3.02 -19.51 1.28
N SER A 10 -4.09 -20.18 1.71
CA SER A 10 -5.45 -19.74 1.39
C SER A 10 -5.79 -18.46 2.15
N VAL A 11 -6.48 -17.53 1.48
CA VAL A 11 -7.10 -16.39 2.14
C VAL A 11 -8.36 -16.81 2.87
N GLN A 12 -8.74 -16.08 3.92
CA GLN A 12 -10.01 -16.24 4.62
C GLN A 12 -11.09 -15.40 3.93
N LEU A 13 -12.33 -15.87 4.00
CA LEU A 13 -13.46 -15.02 3.60
C LEU A 13 -13.62 -13.90 4.64
N GLY A 14 -13.75 -12.68 4.18
CA GLY A 14 -14.03 -11.53 5.04
C GLY A 14 -15.35 -11.68 5.82
N ASP A 15 -15.47 -10.98 6.91
CA ASP A 15 -16.69 -10.93 7.72
C ASP A 15 -17.85 -10.23 7.00
N SER A 16 -18.94 -9.95 7.74
CA SER A 16 -20.12 -9.28 7.18
C SER A 16 -19.83 -7.87 6.66
N SER A 17 -18.95 -7.12 7.32
CA SER A 17 -18.58 -5.76 6.90
C SER A 17 -17.76 -5.79 5.62
N HIS A 18 -16.78 -6.69 5.53
CA HIS A 18 -15.98 -6.91 4.32
C HIS A 18 -16.83 -7.29 3.11
N ASN A 19 -17.76 -8.22 3.30
CA ASN A 19 -18.62 -8.64 2.20
C ASN A 19 -19.67 -7.58 1.84
N ALA A 20 -20.13 -6.77 2.82
CA ALA A 20 -20.99 -5.62 2.54
C ALA A 20 -20.26 -4.55 1.70
N ALA A 21 -19.00 -4.25 2.02
CA ALA A 21 -18.18 -3.34 1.22
C ALA A 21 -18.01 -3.83 -0.23
N ALA A 22 -17.73 -5.10 -0.42
CA ALA A 22 -17.61 -5.68 -1.76
C ALA A 22 -18.95 -5.70 -2.52
N ALA A 23 -20.07 -5.95 -1.83
CA ALA A 23 -21.41 -5.90 -2.43
C ALA A 23 -21.79 -4.48 -2.85
N GLU A 24 -21.50 -3.46 -2.04
CA GLU A 24 -21.66 -2.05 -2.36
C GLU A 24 -20.86 -1.69 -3.62
N ARG A 25 -19.61 -2.11 -3.72
CA ARG A 25 -18.79 -1.92 -4.92
C ARG A 25 -19.40 -2.60 -6.16
N ALA A 26 -19.91 -3.81 -6.02
CA ALA A 26 -20.55 -4.51 -7.13
C ALA A 26 -21.80 -3.76 -7.65
N GLU A 27 -22.59 -3.16 -6.76
CA GLU A 27 -23.75 -2.31 -7.12
C GLU A 27 -23.29 -0.99 -7.78
N GLU A 28 -22.28 -0.32 -7.25
CA GLU A 28 -21.72 0.90 -7.83
C GLU A 28 -21.21 0.70 -9.26
N LEU A 29 -20.60 -0.45 -9.55
CA LEU A 29 -20.13 -0.80 -10.89
C LEU A 29 -21.25 -0.93 -11.93
N ALA A 30 -22.47 -1.19 -11.49
CA ALA A 30 -23.62 -1.19 -12.39
C ALA A 30 -24.01 0.20 -12.90
N THR A 31 -23.58 1.25 -12.20
CA THR A 31 -23.78 2.65 -12.60
C THR A 31 -22.49 3.30 -13.12
N THR A 32 -21.35 2.97 -12.53
CA THR A 32 -20.02 3.55 -12.89
C THR A 32 -19.00 2.41 -12.95
N TYR A 33 -18.74 1.88 -14.15
CA TYR A 33 -17.82 0.77 -14.36
C TYR A 33 -16.36 1.26 -14.33
N SER A 34 -15.83 1.53 -13.12
CA SER A 34 -14.54 2.17 -12.88
C SER A 34 -14.01 1.87 -11.49
N TYR A 35 -12.67 1.99 -11.30
CA TYR A 35 -12.03 2.06 -9.98
C TYR A 35 -12.32 3.38 -9.24
N VAL A 36 -12.80 4.41 -9.93
CA VAL A 36 -13.33 5.62 -9.29
C VAL A 36 -14.80 5.37 -9.00
N ARG A 37 -15.17 5.51 -7.74
CA ARG A 37 -16.54 5.31 -7.24
C ARG A 37 -17.47 6.44 -7.71
N PRO A 38 -18.79 6.24 -7.69
CA PRO A 38 -19.75 7.31 -8.06
C PRO A 38 -19.60 8.59 -7.24
N ASN A 39 -19.08 8.52 -6.00
CA ASN A 39 -18.78 9.65 -5.14
C ASN A 39 -17.47 10.38 -5.50
N GLY A 40 -16.75 9.92 -6.53
CA GLY A 40 -15.47 10.48 -6.98
C GLY A 40 -14.25 10.01 -6.22
N GLN A 41 -14.40 9.14 -5.24
CA GLN A 41 -13.30 8.57 -4.46
C GLN A 41 -12.73 7.29 -5.11
N ARG A 42 -11.61 6.80 -4.58
CA ARG A 42 -11.01 5.54 -5.02
C ARG A 42 -11.77 4.33 -4.45
N ASP A 43 -11.68 3.20 -5.14
CA ASP A 43 -12.29 1.91 -4.79
C ASP A 43 -12.09 1.48 -3.33
N PHE A 44 -10.86 1.56 -2.82
CA PHE A 44 -10.52 1.13 -1.45
C PHE A 44 -11.20 1.95 -0.32
N THR A 45 -11.72 3.15 -0.61
CA THR A 45 -12.41 3.98 0.40
C THR A 45 -13.70 3.34 0.92
N VAL A 46 -14.26 2.38 0.19
CA VAL A 46 -15.40 1.59 0.64
C VAL A 46 -15.13 0.87 1.97
N PHE A 47 -13.88 0.52 2.25
CA PHE A 47 -13.51 -0.13 3.51
C PHE A 47 -13.72 0.80 4.70
N ALA A 48 -13.24 2.05 4.62
CA ALA A 48 -13.46 3.03 5.70
C ALA A 48 -14.95 3.31 5.96
N GLU A 49 -15.75 3.42 4.92
CA GLU A 49 -17.19 3.64 5.00
C GLU A 49 -17.91 2.47 5.69
N ASN A 50 -17.39 1.25 5.54
CA ASN A 50 -17.88 0.04 6.20
C ASN A 50 -17.15 -0.29 7.52
N GLY A 51 -16.35 0.65 8.07
CA GLY A 51 -15.65 0.51 9.36
C GLY A 51 -14.49 -0.48 9.33
N ILE A 52 -13.97 -0.84 8.16
CA ILE A 52 -12.87 -1.77 7.98
C ILE A 52 -11.55 -1.00 7.98
N GLN A 53 -10.59 -1.45 8.80
CA GLN A 53 -9.25 -0.85 8.89
C GLN A 53 -8.18 -1.66 8.16
N ASP A 54 -8.56 -2.78 7.53
CA ASP A 54 -7.64 -3.59 6.74
C ASP A 54 -7.05 -2.79 5.58
N VAL A 55 -5.81 -3.10 5.24
CA VAL A 55 -5.15 -2.57 4.05
C VAL A 55 -5.67 -3.31 2.82
N SER A 56 -6.26 -2.59 1.87
CA SER A 56 -6.64 -3.14 0.57
C SER A 56 -5.41 -3.34 -0.31
N VAL A 57 -5.18 -4.55 -0.77
CA VAL A 57 -4.15 -4.91 -1.77
C VAL A 57 -4.66 -4.75 -3.20
N GLY A 58 -5.94 -4.50 -3.38
CA GLY A 58 -6.55 -4.19 -4.65
C GLY A 58 -7.89 -4.87 -4.87
N GLU A 59 -8.65 -4.28 -5.80
CA GLU A 59 -9.97 -4.71 -6.22
C GLU A 59 -9.90 -5.37 -7.61
N ASN A 60 -10.46 -6.57 -7.75
CA ASN A 60 -10.79 -7.15 -9.04
C ASN A 60 -12.29 -7.04 -9.26
N TYR A 61 -12.69 -6.49 -10.39
CA TYR A 61 -14.10 -6.49 -10.79
C TYR A 61 -14.30 -7.01 -12.20
N LEU A 62 -15.51 -7.51 -12.45
CA LEU A 62 -15.91 -8.09 -13.72
C LEU A 62 -17.42 -7.96 -13.89
N ALA A 63 -17.89 -7.78 -15.15
CA ALA A 63 -19.30 -7.74 -15.48
C ALA A 63 -19.66 -8.71 -16.62
N GLY A 64 -20.94 -9.08 -16.71
CA GLY A 64 -21.48 -9.89 -17.81
C GLY A 64 -21.25 -11.39 -17.67
N VAL A 65 -20.70 -11.86 -16.56
CA VAL A 65 -20.43 -13.28 -16.30
C VAL A 65 -21.43 -13.83 -15.29
N SER A 66 -22.05 -14.98 -15.61
CA SER A 66 -23.17 -15.51 -14.83
C SER A 66 -22.79 -16.44 -13.68
N THR A 67 -21.52 -16.89 -13.60
CA THR A 67 -21.09 -17.84 -12.56
C THR A 67 -19.77 -17.44 -11.93
N PRO A 68 -19.55 -17.76 -10.62
CA PRO A 68 -18.28 -17.51 -9.94
C PRO A 68 -17.07 -18.21 -10.59
N ASP A 69 -17.28 -19.42 -11.13
CA ASP A 69 -16.18 -20.17 -11.78
C ASP A 69 -15.72 -19.48 -13.06
N ALA A 70 -16.66 -19.00 -13.88
CA ALA A 70 -16.33 -18.24 -15.09
C ALA A 70 -15.70 -16.88 -14.78
N ALA A 71 -16.12 -16.21 -13.69
CA ALA A 71 -15.50 -14.97 -13.23
C ALA A 71 -14.04 -15.23 -12.79
N MET A 72 -13.80 -16.27 -12.02
CA MET A 72 -12.46 -16.66 -11.59
C MET A 72 -11.56 -17.02 -12.77
N GLU A 73 -12.06 -17.75 -13.76
CA GLU A 73 -11.31 -18.09 -14.97
C GLU A 73 -10.88 -16.83 -15.73
N GLN A 74 -11.78 -15.86 -15.91
CA GLN A 74 -11.44 -14.61 -16.57
C GLN A 74 -10.39 -13.80 -15.79
N TRP A 75 -10.53 -13.65 -14.48
CA TRP A 75 -9.54 -12.96 -13.65
C TRP A 75 -8.16 -13.61 -13.70
N MET A 76 -8.09 -14.95 -13.71
CA MET A 76 -6.81 -15.66 -13.82
C MET A 76 -6.14 -15.51 -15.19
N ASN A 77 -6.88 -15.13 -16.23
CA ASN A 77 -6.36 -14.82 -17.56
C ASN A 77 -5.92 -13.35 -17.74
N LEU A 78 -6.19 -12.47 -16.75
CA LEU A 78 -5.78 -11.08 -16.74
C LEU A 78 -4.59 -10.92 -15.77
N ASP A 79 -3.44 -10.45 -16.26
CA ASP A 79 -2.20 -10.38 -15.47
C ASP A 79 -2.39 -9.61 -14.15
N PHE A 80 -2.93 -8.39 -14.21
CA PHE A 80 -3.16 -7.56 -13.01
C PHE A 80 -4.14 -8.19 -12.01
N ALA A 81 -5.17 -8.91 -12.49
CA ALA A 81 -6.14 -9.56 -11.62
C ALA A 81 -5.54 -10.83 -10.99
N ARG A 82 -4.78 -11.59 -11.78
CA ARG A 82 -4.05 -12.76 -11.29
C ARG A 82 -3.02 -12.39 -10.23
N GLU A 83 -2.28 -11.29 -10.41
CA GLU A 83 -1.31 -10.79 -9.42
C GLU A 83 -1.97 -10.50 -8.08
N ARG A 84 -3.14 -9.86 -8.06
CA ARG A 84 -3.89 -9.61 -6.82
C ARG A 84 -4.40 -10.89 -6.17
N ILE A 85 -4.91 -11.86 -6.95
CA ILE A 85 -5.33 -13.18 -6.44
C ILE A 85 -4.15 -13.93 -5.82
N LEU A 86 -2.97 -13.80 -6.40
CA LEU A 86 -1.74 -14.47 -5.97
C LEU A 86 -0.84 -13.59 -5.09
N ASN A 87 -1.31 -12.43 -4.63
CA ASN A 87 -0.55 -11.59 -3.72
C ASN A 87 -0.28 -12.35 -2.41
N ALA A 88 1.00 -12.48 -2.03
CA ALA A 88 1.41 -13.28 -0.87
C ALA A 88 0.94 -12.70 0.46
N ASP A 89 0.82 -11.36 0.54
CA ASP A 89 0.45 -10.65 1.76
C ASP A 89 -1.05 -10.70 2.04
N ALA A 90 -1.88 -10.94 1.02
CA ALA A 90 -3.32 -11.03 1.19
C ALA A 90 -3.69 -12.18 2.14
N THR A 91 -4.41 -11.85 3.21
CA THR A 91 -4.92 -12.81 4.20
C THR A 91 -6.44 -12.95 4.14
N THR A 92 -7.12 -11.93 3.62
CA THR A 92 -8.59 -11.84 3.55
C THR A 92 -9.03 -11.56 2.12
N VAL A 93 -10.19 -12.07 1.72
CA VAL A 93 -10.90 -11.73 0.50
C VAL A 93 -12.34 -11.37 0.82
N SER A 94 -12.77 -10.18 0.39
CA SER A 94 -14.17 -9.75 0.39
C SER A 94 -14.79 -10.10 -0.95
N VAL A 95 -16.00 -10.62 -0.94
CA VAL A 95 -16.70 -11.07 -2.16
C VAL A 95 -18.02 -10.32 -2.29
N GLY A 96 -18.21 -9.65 -3.42
CA GLY A 96 -19.44 -8.97 -3.79
C GLY A 96 -20.01 -9.47 -5.10
N HIS A 97 -21.33 -9.54 -5.16
CA HIS A 97 -22.08 -9.82 -6.39
C HIS A 97 -23.33 -8.95 -6.43
N TYR A 98 -23.59 -8.35 -7.58
CA TYR A 98 -24.80 -7.59 -7.83
C TYR A 98 -25.44 -8.07 -9.15
N GLU A 99 -26.75 -8.32 -9.13
CA GLU A 99 -27.52 -8.70 -10.30
C GLU A 99 -28.41 -7.53 -10.73
N GLY A 100 -28.14 -6.97 -11.90
CA GLY A 100 -28.84 -5.81 -12.44
C GLY A 100 -28.01 -5.05 -13.48
N GLY A 101 -28.36 -3.81 -13.75
CA GLY A 101 -27.62 -2.93 -14.65
C GLY A 101 -27.50 -3.42 -16.10
N ALA A 102 -26.62 -2.80 -16.88
CA ALA A 102 -26.48 -3.04 -18.32
C ALA A 102 -25.89 -4.42 -18.66
N TYR A 103 -25.06 -5.00 -17.77
CA TYR A 103 -24.36 -6.27 -18.01
C TYR A 103 -24.96 -7.45 -17.22
N GLY A 104 -26.03 -7.24 -16.45
CA GLY A 104 -26.76 -8.27 -15.73
C GLY A 104 -26.10 -8.74 -14.45
N ASN A 105 -24.81 -9.05 -14.45
CA ASN A 105 -24.06 -9.52 -13.29
C ASN A 105 -22.78 -8.71 -13.12
N TYR A 106 -22.46 -8.34 -11.86
CA TYR A 106 -21.22 -7.66 -11.49
C TYR A 106 -20.60 -8.39 -10.31
N TRP A 107 -19.33 -8.73 -10.44
CA TRP A 107 -18.55 -9.46 -9.46
C TRP A 107 -17.40 -8.61 -8.96
N VAL A 108 -17.16 -8.61 -7.66
CA VAL A 108 -16.06 -7.92 -7.01
C VAL A 108 -15.32 -8.85 -6.06
N LEU A 109 -13.99 -8.83 -6.11
CA LEU A 109 -13.11 -9.36 -5.07
C LEU A 109 -12.23 -8.22 -4.58
N ILE A 110 -12.19 -7.99 -3.26
CA ILE A 110 -11.23 -7.08 -2.64
C ILE A 110 -10.32 -7.92 -1.74
N PHE A 111 -9.03 -7.92 -2.04
CA PHE A 111 -8.03 -8.61 -1.22
C PHE A 111 -7.47 -7.63 -0.19
N SER A 112 -7.25 -8.11 1.04
CA SER A 112 -6.77 -7.28 2.14
C SER A 112 -5.95 -8.07 3.15
N TYR A 113 -5.31 -7.33 4.06
CA TYR A 113 -4.65 -7.84 5.27
C TYR A 113 -4.84 -6.83 6.42
N PRO A 114 -4.76 -7.26 7.71
CA PRO A 114 -4.85 -6.36 8.86
C PRO A 114 -3.75 -5.30 8.85
N GLU A 115 -4.09 -4.04 9.10
CA GLU A 115 -3.25 -2.84 8.94
C GLU A 115 -1.82 -2.97 9.48
N ASN A 116 -1.64 -3.62 10.61
CA ASN A 116 -0.33 -3.70 11.27
C ASN A 116 0.42 -5.02 11.07
N SER A 117 -0.14 -5.96 10.28
CA SER A 117 0.40 -7.33 10.21
C SER A 117 1.72 -7.45 9.44
N HIS A 118 2.05 -6.49 8.57
CA HIS A 118 3.22 -6.54 7.68
C HIS A 118 4.23 -5.41 7.89
N MET A 119 4.00 -4.49 8.83
CA MET A 119 4.82 -3.27 8.95
C MET A 119 6.31 -3.53 9.14
N ASP A 120 6.68 -4.49 9.98
CA ASP A 120 8.09 -4.80 10.21
C ASP A 120 8.72 -5.50 8.99
N ASN A 121 7.96 -6.34 8.30
CA ASN A 121 8.40 -6.95 7.04
C ASN A 121 8.63 -5.88 5.97
N PHE A 122 7.69 -4.97 5.79
CA PHE A 122 7.80 -3.87 4.81
C PHE A 122 9.02 -2.98 5.06
N ARG A 123 9.31 -2.67 6.32
CA ARG A 123 10.52 -1.90 6.68
C ARG A 123 11.79 -2.62 6.27
N GLN A 124 11.86 -3.92 6.55
CA GLN A 124 13.02 -4.74 6.19
C GLN A 124 13.16 -4.88 4.67
N GLU A 125 12.07 -5.14 3.95
CA GLU A 125 12.07 -5.25 2.48
C GLU A 125 12.50 -3.96 1.81
N VAL A 126 12.01 -2.79 2.26
CA VAL A 126 12.47 -1.48 1.76
C VAL A 126 13.97 -1.32 1.99
N LEU A 127 14.49 -1.71 3.17
CA LEU A 127 15.93 -1.64 3.45
C LEU A 127 16.74 -2.54 2.51
N ASP A 128 16.28 -3.78 2.29
CA ASP A 128 16.96 -4.74 1.43
C ASP A 128 16.99 -4.28 -0.02
N LEU A 129 15.87 -3.78 -0.54
CA LEU A 129 15.77 -3.21 -1.90
C LEU A 129 16.69 -1.99 -2.08
N VAL A 130 16.68 -1.06 -1.13
CA VAL A 130 17.58 0.10 -1.12
C VAL A 130 19.04 -0.34 -1.08
N ASN A 131 19.39 -1.30 -0.24
CA ASN A 131 20.73 -1.81 -0.13
C ASN A 131 21.19 -2.55 -1.40
N ALA A 132 20.28 -3.24 -2.09
CA ALA A 132 20.58 -3.81 -3.41
C ALA A 132 20.98 -2.71 -4.40
N GLU A 133 20.24 -1.59 -4.46
CA GLU A 133 20.55 -0.47 -5.35
C GLU A 133 21.86 0.24 -4.99
N ARG A 134 22.15 0.39 -3.68
CA ARG A 134 23.42 0.95 -3.20
C ARG A 134 24.60 0.05 -3.53
N THR A 135 24.47 -1.24 -3.27
CA THR A 135 25.53 -2.25 -3.53
C THR A 135 25.87 -2.33 -5.02
N LYS A 136 24.89 -2.32 -5.92
CA LYS A 136 25.11 -2.26 -7.38
C LYS A 136 26.01 -1.08 -7.81
N ARG A 137 26.06 -0.02 -6.99
CA ARG A 137 26.85 1.20 -7.25
C ARG A 137 28.07 1.35 -6.36
N GLY A 138 28.46 0.29 -5.62
CA GLY A 138 29.65 0.29 -4.77
C GLY A 138 29.53 1.13 -3.50
N LEU A 139 28.31 1.49 -3.09
CA LEU A 139 28.04 2.24 -1.87
C LEU A 139 27.89 1.31 -0.66
N THR A 140 28.28 1.77 0.51
CA THR A 140 28.07 1.05 1.77
C THR A 140 26.58 0.84 2.02
N PRO A 141 26.13 -0.39 2.30
CA PRO A 141 24.76 -0.64 2.72
C PRO A 141 24.37 0.17 3.97
N LEU A 142 23.13 0.59 4.03
CA LEU A 142 22.54 1.22 5.21
C LEU A 142 22.15 0.15 6.23
N VAL A 143 22.08 0.55 7.50
CA VAL A 143 21.44 -0.25 8.54
C VAL A 143 20.09 0.35 8.90
N MET A 144 19.17 -0.50 9.38
CA MET A 144 17.90 -0.02 9.91
C MET A 144 18.17 0.90 11.09
N GLY A 145 17.46 2.01 11.15
CA GLY A 145 17.47 2.91 12.29
C GLY A 145 16.99 2.23 13.58
N ASP A 146 17.39 2.78 14.70
CA ASP A 146 16.87 2.34 16.00
C ASP A 146 15.36 2.62 16.15
N ALA A 147 14.79 2.24 17.28
CA ALA A 147 13.37 2.43 17.57
C ALA A 147 12.96 3.91 17.48
N ASN A 148 13.83 4.84 17.83
CA ASN A 148 13.54 6.27 17.81
C ASN A 148 13.47 6.80 16.37
N LEU A 149 14.43 6.44 15.51
CA LEU A 149 14.43 6.84 14.10
C LEU A 149 13.26 6.19 13.35
N THR A 150 12.94 4.93 13.66
CA THR A 150 11.79 4.23 13.11
C THR A 150 10.48 4.91 13.52
N ALA A 151 10.32 5.27 14.80
CA ALA A 151 9.13 5.97 15.28
C ALA A 151 9.00 7.39 14.68
N ALA A 152 10.10 8.10 14.49
CA ALA A 152 10.11 9.39 13.80
C ALA A 152 9.65 9.26 12.33
N ALA A 153 10.15 8.25 11.61
CA ALA A 153 9.71 7.96 10.24
C ALA A 153 8.22 7.57 10.18
N GLN A 154 7.76 6.76 11.14
CA GLN A 154 6.35 6.39 11.27
C GLN A 154 5.46 7.61 11.48
N LYS A 155 5.84 8.50 12.39
CA LYS A 155 5.13 9.76 12.62
C LYS A 155 5.03 10.60 11.35
N ARG A 156 6.10 10.68 10.57
CA ARG A 156 6.08 11.39 9.28
C ARG A 156 5.15 10.74 8.26
N ALA A 157 5.07 9.39 8.21
CA ALA A 157 4.13 8.70 7.33
C ALA A 157 2.67 9.04 7.67
N GLU A 158 2.33 9.13 8.96
CA GLU A 158 1.00 9.60 9.41
C GLU A 158 0.74 11.06 9.02
N GLU A 159 1.74 11.95 9.15
CA GLU A 159 1.59 13.37 8.84
C GLU A 159 1.37 13.62 7.35
N ILE A 160 2.08 12.90 6.46
CA ILE A 160 1.91 13.06 5.02
C ILE A 160 0.57 12.52 4.51
N ALA A 161 -0.16 11.76 5.29
CA ALA A 161 -1.54 11.39 4.98
C ALA A 161 -2.50 12.61 4.99
N THR A 162 -2.13 13.67 5.71
CA THR A 162 -2.93 14.90 5.82
C THR A 162 -2.34 16.06 5.04
N VAL A 163 -1.00 16.12 4.91
CA VAL A 163 -0.28 17.21 4.22
C VAL A 163 0.77 16.60 3.30
N ASN A 164 0.48 16.57 1.99
CA ASN A 164 1.41 16.05 0.97
C ASN A 164 2.64 16.95 0.81
N SER A 165 3.53 16.98 1.81
CA SER A 165 4.65 17.90 1.85
C SER A 165 5.77 17.43 2.75
N HIS A 166 7.00 17.88 2.46
CA HIS A 166 8.12 17.84 3.39
C HIS A 166 8.00 18.87 4.54
N THR A 167 7.01 19.75 4.49
CA THR A 167 6.61 20.60 5.62
C THR A 167 5.60 19.84 6.45
N ARG A 168 5.80 19.82 7.76
CA ARG A 168 4.91 19.15 8.72
C ARG A 168 3.60 19.92 8.90
N PRO A 169 2.54 19.28 9.42
CA PRO A 169 1.25 19.96 9.67
C PRO A 169 1.34 21.20 10.55
N ASP A 170 2.32 21.29 11.44
CA ASP A 170 2.59 22.44 12.30
C ASP A 170 3.39 23.58 11.62
N GLY A 171 3.73 23.42 10.34
CA GLY A 171 4.50 24.37 9.54
C GLY A 171 6.02 24.24 9.70
N THR A 172 6.53 23.34 10.52
CA THR A 172 7.96 23.11 10.67
C THR A 172 8.53 22.21 9.56
N LYS A 173 9.86 22.13 9.46
CA LYS A 173 10.55 21.25 8.50
C LYS A 173 10.46 19.80 8.94
N CYS A 174 10.45 18.85 7.98
CA CYS A 174 10.33 17.41 8.22
C CYS A 174 11.30 16.90 9.32
N PHE A 175 12.54 17.34 9.33
CA PHE A 175 13.55 16.85 10.26
C PHE A 175 13.35 17.29 11.72
N THR A 176 12.41 18.21 12.02
CA THR A 176 12.10 18.55 13.43
C THR A 176 11.51 17.34 14.17
N VAL A 177 10.90 16.39 13.47
CA VAL A 177 10.41 15.13 14.06
C VAL A 177 11.52 14.36 14.77
N LEU A 178 12.77 14.42 14.28
CA LEU A 178 13.90 13.72 14.90
C LEU A 178 14.15 14.18 16.33
N ASN A 179 14.01 15.50 16.58
CA ASN A 179 14.16 16.07 17.94
C ASN A 179 13.05 15.57 18.88
N GLU A 180 11.84 15.42 18.39
CA GLU A 180 10.70 14.94 19.19
C GLU A 180 10.90 13.50 19.67
N TYR A 181 11.56 12.68 18.84
CA TYR A 181 11.85 11.28 19.14
C TYR A 181 13.27 11.06 19.71
N GLY A 182 14.00 12.15 20.02
CA GLY A 182 15.32 12.05 20.63
C GLY A 182 16.41 11.48 19.72
N VAL A 183 16.23 11.55 18.39
CA VAL A 183 17.25 11.14 17.42
C VAL A 183 18.30 12.22 17.31
N SER A 184 19.55 11.90 17.69
CA SER A 184 20.67 12.82 17.66
C SER A 184 21.48 12.78 16.35
N ASP A 185 21.30 11.75 15.54
CA ASP A 185 21.99 11.59 14.27
C ASP A 185 21.60 12.70 13.28
N ALA A 186 22.59 13.24 12.56
CA ALA A 186 22.34 14.29 11.59
C ALA A 186 21.57 13.77 10.37
N PRO A 187 20.42 14.36 10.00
CA PRO A 187 19.68 13.94 8.83
C PRO A 187 20.45 14.24 7.54
N THR A 188 20.30 13.34 6.56
CA THR A 188 20.89 13.50 5.22
C THR A 188 19.87 13.56 4.11
N GLY A 189 18.61 13.18 4.35
CA GLY A 189 17.53 13.26 3.40
C GLY A 189 16.22 12.67 3.91
N GLU A 190 15.11 13.06 3.29
CA GLU A 190 13.79 12.46 3.45
C GLU A 190 13.23 12.12 2.07
N ASN A 191 12.69 10.92 1.89
CA ASN A 191 11.86 10.55 0.77
C ASN A 191 10.43 10.31 1.25
N ALA A 192 9.47 10.85 0.51
CA ALA A 192 8.05 10.66 0.75
C ALA A 192 7.40 10.11 -0.52
N ALA A 193 6.44 9.19 -0.37
CA ALA A 193 5.65 8.66 -1.47
C ALA A 193 4.22 8.35 -1.04
N TRP A 194 3.32 8.33 -2.02
CA TRP A 194 1.90 8.10 -1.85
C TRP A 194 1.40 7.11 -2.90
N GLY A 195 0.54 6.20 -2.51
CA GLY A 195 -0.22 5.32 -3.40
C GLY A 195 0.48 4.03 -3.83
N SER A 196 1.77 3.86 -3.57
CA SER A 196 2.46 2.58 -3.80
C SER A 196 1.96 1.54 -2.80
N VAL A 197 1.58 0.38 -3.29
CA VAL A 197 0.94 -0.66 -2.45
C VAL A 197 1.93 -1.68 -1.89
N SER A 198 3.19 -1.65 -2.36
CA SER A 198 4.23 -2.57 -1.90
C SER A 198 5.60 -1.88 -1.74
N PRO A 199 6.54 -2.52 -0.99
CA PRO A 199 7.94 -2.09 -0.90
C PRO A 199 8.63 -1.96 -2.25
N GLU A 200 8.39 -2.89 -3.18
CA GLU A 200 8.99 -2.88 -4.51
C GLU A 200 8.54 -1.65 -5.30
N GLU A 201 7.22 -1.42 -5.34
CA GLU A 201 6.66 -0.27 -6.07
C GLU A 201 7.18 1.05 -5.55
N VAL A 202 7.25 1.21 -4.23
CA VAL A 202 7.70 2.48 -3.65
C VAL A 202 9.20 2.70 -3.87
N VAL A 203 10.03 1.67 -3.74
CA VAL A 203 11.48 1.80 -4.00
C VAL A 203 11.73 2.04 -5.48
N GLU A 204 11.01 1.39 -6.38
CA GLU A 204 11.08 1.66 -7.82
C GLU A 204 10.69 3.12 -8.12
N ALA A 205 9.58 3.60 -7.57
CA ALA A 205 9.14 4.99 -7.75
C ALA A 205 10.19 5.99 -7.25
N TRP A 206 10.80 5.77 -6.09
CA TRP A 206 11.88 6.62 -5.59
C TRP A 206 13.13 6.55 -6.47
N MET A 207 13.51 5.38 -6.95
CA MET A 207 14.66 5.23 -7.84
C MET A 207 14.45 5.86 -9.22
N ASN A 208 13.22 6.01 -9.67
CA ASN A 208 12.88 6.69 -10.92
C ASN A 208 12.79 8.22 -10.78
N SER A 209 12.90 8.77 -9.56
CA SER A 209 12.91 10.21 -9.28
C SER A 209 14.32 10.68 -8.91
N ASP A 210 14.85 11.68 -9.62
CA ASP A 210 16.23 12.16 -9.41
C ASP A 210 16.51 12.60 -7.98
N GLY A 211 15.60 13.33 -7.35
CA GLY A 211 15.75 13.82 -5.98
C GLY A 211 15.71 12.70 -4.94
N HIS A 212 14.73 11.77 -5.08
CA HIS A 212 14.62 10.63 -4.18
C HIS A 212 15.80 9.66 -4.35
N ARG A 213 16.19 9.38 -5.59
CA ARG A 213 17.35 8.55 -5.89
C ARG A 213 18.64 9.13 -5.30
N ALA A 214 18.81 10.46 -5.34
CA ALA A 214 19.97 11.10 -4.75
C ALA A 214 20.06 10.89 -3.23
N ASN A 215 18.92 10.89 -2.52
CA ASN A 215 18.89 10.57 -1.09
C ASN A 215 19.24 9.10 -0.83
N ILE A 216 18.68 8.15 -1.60
CA ILE A 216 18.98 6.71 -1.49
C ILE A 216 20.48 6.45 -1.73
N LEU A 217 21.06 7.13 -2.70
CA LEU A 217 22.46 6.93 -3.11
C LEU A 217 23.44 7.89 -2.42
N ASN A 218 23.01 8.65 -1.41
CA ASN A 218 23.88 9.55 -0.68
C ASN A 218 24.99 8.75 0.03
N PRO A 219 26.29 9.01 -0.27
CA PRO A 219 27.41 8.29 0.34
C PRO A 219 27.60 8.59 1.83
N ASP A 220 27.02 9.68 2.33
CA ASP A 220 27.12 10.06 3.75
C ASP A 220 26.07 9.39 4.63
N ALA A 221 24.99 8.85 4.04
CA ALA A 221 23.97 8.13 4.79
C ALA A 221 24.50 6.81 5.35
N ARG A 222 24.12 6.50 6.58
CA ARG A 222 24.48 5.26 7.29
C ARG A 222 23.27 4.49 7.78
N LYS A 223 22.24 5.18 8.24
CA LYS A 223 21.02 4.60 8.78
C LYS A 223 19.81 5.07 7.99
N MET A 224 18.76 4.27 8.00
CA MET A 224 17.47 4.61 7.40
C MET A 224 16.34 4.21 8.34
N GLY A 225 15.48 5.17 8.69
CA GLY A 225 14.16 4.90 9.27
C GLY A 225 13.14 4.78 8.16
N VAL A 226 12.27 3.78 8.25
CA VAL A 226 11.15 3.57 7.32
C VAL A 226 9.84 3.69 8.07
N GLY A 227 8.96 4.57 7.59
CA GLY A 227 7.58 4.71 8.05
C GLY A 227 6.61 4.30 6.94
N TYR A 228 5.58 3.57 7.33
CA TYR A 228 4.45 3.23 6.47
C TYR A 228 3.16 3.48 7.23
N TYR A 229 2.22 4.12 6.57
CA TYR A 229 0.89 4.34 7.13
C TYR A 229 -0.18 4.13 6.04
N TYR A 230 -1.18 3.34 6.37
CA TYR A 230 -2.35 3.18 5.53
C TYR A 230 -3.52 3.99 6.09
N ASN A 231 -4.18 4.74 5.23
CA ASN A 231 -5.41 5.46 5.58
C ASN A 231 -6.43 5.30 4.45
N SER A 232 -7.39 4.42 4.63
CA SER A 232 -8.45 4.15 3.66
C SER A 232 -9.32 5.38 3.35
N SER A 233 -9.32 6.40 4.22
CA SER A 233 -10.02 7.67 4.00
C SER A 233 -9.18 8.72 3.23
N SER A 234 -7.90 8.47 3.01
CA SER A 234 -7.04 9.39 2.26
C SER A 234 -7.16 9.15 0.75
N THR A 235 -6.85 10.19 -0.05
CA THR A 235 -6.86 10.10 -1.52
C THR A 235 -5.96 8.99 -2.07
N TRP A 236 -4.88 8.66 -1.37
CA TRP A 236 -3.82 7.77 -1.86
C TRP A 236 -3.75 6.42 -1.15
N GLY A 237 -4.45 6.25 -0.02
CA GLY A 237 -4.45 5.02 0.79
C GLY A 237 -3.12 4.78 1.52
N HIS A 238 -2.04 4.62 0.79
CA HIS A 238 -0.70 4.25 1.27
C HIS A 238 0.23 5.46 1.34
N GLN A 239 0.93 5.62 2.45
CA GLN A 239 1.93 6.67 2.70
C GLN A 239 3.25 6.04 3.14
N TRP A 240 4.34 6.45 2.51
CA TRP A 240 5.67 5.93 2.74
C TRP A 240 6.67 7.04 3.04
N ILE A 241 7.49 6.82 4.02
CA ILE A 241 8.60 7.72 4.38
C ILE A 241 9.90 6.92 4.52
N GLN A 242 10.98 7.51 4.01
CA GLN A 242 12.35 7.18 4.40
C GLN A 242 12.99 8.42 5.01
N ILE A 243 13.63 8.29 6.18
CA ILE A 243 14.50 9.30 6.76
C ILE A 243 15.91 8.71 6.82
N PHE A 244 16.86 9.39 6.22
CA PHE A 244 18.25 9.00 6.18
C PHE A 244 19.05 9.84 7.17
N THR A 245 19.98 9.19 7.92
CA THR A 245 20.90 9.85 8.87
C THR A 245 22.33 9.36 8.68
N LYS A 246 23.30 10.14 9.25
CA LYS A 246 24.72 9.76 9.29
C LYS A 246 24.98 8.64 10.28
#